data_30d3d82daa24a2850a1553856f9d37d0
#
_entry.id   30d3d82daa24a2850a1553856f9d37d0
#
_cell.length_a   1.000
_cell.length_b   1.000
_cell.length_c   1.000
_cell.angle_alpha   90.00
_cell.angle_beta   90.00
_cell.angle_gamma   90.00
#
_symmetry.space_group_name_H-M   'P 1'
#
loop_
_entity.id
_entity.type
_entity.pdbx_description
1 polymer ?
#
loop_
_entity_poly.entity_id
_entity_poly.type
_entity_poly.pdbx_seq_one_letter_code
_entity_poly.pdbx_strand_id
1 'polypeptide(L)'
;MTLLESHSGAILQDSSRPVLQTRRLMLRGLRLQDAAAVAPLANDRRIAENTAQIPHPYRLADAESFIVSAQAKGDANFLIALADATMIGVCGIAMGEGPAPELGYWLGLSYWGQGFATEAARAVIDYAFADLKLESIQAGARVTNPASRRVLEKCGFQWTGVGLYRIRALASSAPIDRFRLERGIWASLKSWGPMRRVA
;
A
#
# COMPACT_ATOMS: atom_id res chain seq x y z
N MET A 1 35.36 39.44 4.91
CA MET A 1 35.45 38.10 5.54
C MET A 1 34.00 37.66 5.76
N THR A 2 33.41 37.04 4.78
CA THR A 2 31.99 36.73 4.73
C THR A 2 31.84 35.20 4.85
N LEU A 3 31.24 34.78 5.95
CA LEU A 3 30.96 33.39 6.25
C LEU A 3 29.85 32.86 5.30
N LEU A 4 30.20 31.90 4.48
CA LEU A 4 29.25 31.07 3.71
C LEU A 4 28.61 30.08 4.71
N GLU A 5 27.39 30.35 5.12
CA GLU A 5 26.53 29.37 5.79
C GLU A 5 26.11 28.31 4.79
N SER A 6 26.73 27.16 4.91
CA SER A 6 26.33 25.95 4.22
C SER A 6 24.99 25.46 4.80
N HIS A 7 23.90 25.68 4.06
CA HIS A 7 22.62 25.03 4.33
C HIS A 7 22.78 23.55 4.00
N SER A 8 23.17 22.78 5.01
CA SER A 8 23.06 21.32 4.97
C SER A 8 21.56 20.97 5.00
N GLY A 9 20.99 20.72 3.84
CA GLY A 9 19.63 20.19 3.73
C GLY A 9 19.59 18.85 4.46
N ALA A 10 19.00 18.83 5.65
CA ALA A 10 18.68 17.62 6.37
C ALA A 10 17.69 16.82 5.51
N ILE A 11 18.17 15.79 4.83
CA ILE A 11 17.34 14.75 4.23
C ILE A 11 16.63 14.08 5.40
N LEU A 12 15.36 14.42 5.59
CA LEU A 12 14.50 13.78 6.57
C LEU A 12 14.41 12.30 6.22
N GLN A 13 15.25 11.50 6.87
CA GLN A 13 15.11 10.06 6.88
C GLN A 13 13.84 9.77 7.70
N ASP A 14 12.78 9.30 7.04
CA ASP A 14 11.57 8.81 7.71
C ASP A 14 11.90 7.49 8.43
N SER A 15 12.71 7.61 9.49
CA SER A 15 13.07 6.52 10.41
C SER A 15 11.98 6.28 11.46
N SER A 16 10.86 7.03 11.41
CA SER A 16 9.83 7.01 12.47
C SER A 16 8.82 5.88 12.33
N ARG A 17 8.74 5.22 11.18
CA ARG A 17 7.75 4.16 10.97
C ARG A 17 8.25 2.80 11.43
N PRO A 18 7.40 2.02 12.14
CA PRO A 18 7.79 0.68 12.58
C PRO A 18 8.04 -0.24 11.38
N VAL A 19 8.91 -1.21 11.57
CA VAL A 19 9.04 -2.35 10.67
C VAL A 19 7.95 -3.36 11.05
N LEU A 20 7.07 -3.67 10.08
CA LEU A 20 6.03 -4.67 10.28
C LEU A 20 6.58 -6.02 9.81
N GLN A 21 6.62 -7.00 10.70
CA GLN A 21 7.13 -8.33 10.41
C GLN A 21 5.98 -9.33 10.38
N THR A 22 5.96 -10.15 9.34
CA THR A 22 4.98 -11.23 9.17
C THR A 22 5.70 -12.58 9.07
N ARG A 23 4.99 -13.65 8.73
CA ARG A 23 5.61 -14.97 8.55
C ARG A 23 6.63 -15.03 7.41
N ARG A 24 6.39 -14.31 6.31
CA ARG A 24 7.20 -14.38 5.08
C ARG A 24 7.73 -13.03 4.62
N LEU A 25 7.21 -11.94 5.19
CA LEU A 25 7.46 -10.59 4.70
C LEU A 25 8.02 -9.69 5.81
N MET A 26 8.85 -8.76 5.38
CA MET A 26 9.25 -7.58 6.14
C MET A 26 8.73 -6.35 5.40
N LEU A 27 7.96 -5.51 6.09
CA LEU A 27 7.45 -4.26 5.56
C LEU A 27 8.10 -3.10 6.31
N ARG A 28 8.75 -2.19 5.59
CA ARG A 28 9.38 -0.99 6.16
C ARG A 28 8.98 0.26 5.40
N GLY A 29 9.09 1.40 6.05
CA GLY A 29 8.86 2.69 5.40
C GLY A 29 9.64 2.83 4.09
N LEU A 30 9.02 3.45 3.08
CA LEU A 30 9.66 3.77 1.80
C LEU A 30 10.68 4.91 1.99
N ARG A 31 11.84 4.78 1.34
CA ARG A 31 12.91 5.77 1.30
C ARG A 31 13.15 6.20 -0.13
N LEU A 32 13.64 7.40 -0.35
CA LEU A 32 13.90 7.91 -1.70
C LEU A 32 14.87 7.01 -2.49
N GLN A 33 15.84 6.42 -1.83
CA GLN A 33 16.77 5.45 -2.45
C GLN A 33 16.11 4.19 -2.99
N ASP A 34 14.89 3.86 -2.54
CA ASP A 34 14.13 2.70 -3.03
C ASP A 34 13.56 2.94 -4.43
N ALA A 35 13.51 4.19 -4.89
CA ALA A 35 12.95 4.53 -6.20
C ALA A 35 13.58 3.73 -7.35
N ALA A 36 14.89 3.47 -7.28
CA ALA A 36 15.60 2.67 -8.28
C ALA A 36 15.13 1.21 -8.35
N ALA A 37 14.67 0.63 -7.24
CA ALA A 37 14.11 -0.72 -7.19
C ALA A 37 12.60 -0.73 -7.49
N VAL A 38 11.87 0.32 -7.07
CA VAL A 38 10.44 0.50 -7.32
C VAL A 38 10.15 0.64 -8.81
N ALA A 39 10.93 1.49 -9.53
CA ALA A 39 10.64 1.87 -10.90
C ALA A 39 10.59 0.66 -11.86
N PRO A 40 11.59 -0.22 -11.96
CA PRO A 40 11.52 -1.37 -12.87
C PRO A 40 10.45 -2.38 -12.44
N LEU A 41 10.22 -2.57 -11.14
CA LEU A 41 9.25 -3.52 -10.63
C LEU A 41 7.79 -3.09 -10.91
N ALA A 42 7.51 -1.78 -10.83
CA ALA A 42 6.19 -1.20 -11.11
C ALA A 42 5.95 -0.96 -12.62
N ASN A 43 6.99 -1.00 -13.46
CA ASN A 43 6.91 -0.71 -14.89
C ASN A 43 6.34 -1.89 -15.69
N ASP A 44 5.16 -2.34 -15.32
CA ASP A 44 4.39 -3.32 -16.07
C ASP A 44 2.97 -2.80 -16.30
N ARG A 45 2.50 -2.90 -17.54
CA ARG A 45 1.19 -2.40 -17.94
C ARG A 45 0.06 -3.02 -17.12
N ARG A 46 0.16 -4.31 -16.78
CA ARG A 46 -0.84 -5.03 -15.98
C ARG A 46 -0.92 -4.50 -14.55
N ILE A 47 0.20 -4.03 -13.98
CA ILE A 47 0.20 -3.36 -12.68
C ILE A 47 -0.45 -1.99 -12.83
N ALA A 48 0.00 -1.20 -13.79
CA ALA A 48 -0.47 0.17 -14.00
C ALA A 48 -1.98 0.24 -14.31
N GLU A 49 -2.50 -0.68 -15.12
CA GLU A 49 -3.94 -0.74 -15.44
C GLU A 49 -4.81 -1.17 -14.25
N ASN A 50 -4.25 -1.83 -13.26
CA ASN A 50 -4.95 -2.28 -12.05
C ASN A 50 -4.76 -1.36 -10.84
N THR A 51 -4.06 -0.24 -11.02
CA THR A 51 -3.84 0.80 -10.01
C THR A 51 -4.32 2.15 -10.53
N ALA A 52 -4.77 3.05 -9.64
CA ALA A 52 -5.29 4.34 -10.07
C ALA A 52 -4.17 5.29 -10.53
N GLN A 53 -3.04 5.31 -9.83
CA GLN A 53 -2.03 6.36 -9.90
C GLN A 53 -0.76 6.00 -10.69
N ILE A 54 -0.47 4.72 -10.89
CA ILE A 54 0.74 4.28 -11.62
C ILE A 54 0.56 4.53 -13.11
N PRO A 55 1.39 5.40 -13.75
CA PRO A 55 1.38 5.56 -15.19
C PRO A 55 2.06 4.38 -15.90
N HIS A 56 1.92 4.29 -17.21
CA HIS A 56 2.74 3.40 -18.01
C HIS A 56 3.20 4.11 -19.29
N PRO A 57 4.51 4.14 -19.59
CA PRO A 57 5.61 3.56 -18.82
C PRO A 57 5.83 4.24 -17.46
N TYR A 58 6.36 3.50 -16.48
CA TYR A 58 6.71 3.98 -15.15
C TYR A 58 8.21 4.18 -15.04
N ARG A 59 8.65 5.41 -14.81
CA ARG A 59 10.05 5.83 -14.83
C ARG A 59 10.57 6.08 -13.41
N LEU A 60 11.89 6.20 -13.26
CA LEU A 60 12.54 6.55 -12.00
C LEU A 60 11.94 7.83 -11.38
N ALA A 61 11.76 8.88 -12.18
CA ALA A 61 11.17 10.13 -11.72
C ALA A 61 9.73 9.98 -11.21
N ASP A 62 8.94 9.03 -11.73
CA ASP A 62 7.60 8.74 -11.21
C ASP A 62 7.68 8.08 -9.84
N ALA A 63 8.66 7.18 -9.62
CA ALA A 63 8.89 6.53 -8.33
C ALA A 63 9.39 7.52 -7.28
N GLU A 64 10.32 8.39 -7.63
CA GLU A 64 10.81 9.47 -6.77
C GLU A 64 9.68 10.42 -6.36
N SER A 65 8.89 10.89 -7.35
CA SER A 65 7.74 11.76 -7.12
C SER A 65 6.69 11.11 -6.23
N PHE A 66 6.42 9.82 -6.42
CA PHE A 66 5.50 9.05 -5.56
C PHE A 66 5.99 9.03 -4.11
N ILE A 67 7.27 8.70 -3.87
CA ILE A 67 7.82 8.59 -2.52
C ILE A 67 7.80 9.95 -1.82
N VAL A 68 8.24 11.01 -2.48
CA VAL A 68 8.26 12.37 -1.93
C VAL A 68 6.83 12.87 -1.62
N SER A 69 5.90 12.67 -2.57
CA SER A 69 4.51 13.08 -2.38
C SER A 69 3.82 12.34 -1.24
N ALA A 70 4.07 11.03 -1.11
CA ALA A 70 3.52 10.21 -0.05
C ALA A 70 4.03 10.64 1.34
N GLN A 71 5.31 10.97 1.45
CA GLN A 71 5.90 11.49 2.69
C GLN A 71 5.29 12.85 3.05
N ALA A 72 5.17 13.76 2.09
CA ALA A 72 4.58 15.08 2.31
C ALA A 72 3.11 15.03 2.77
N LYS A 73 2.35 14.03 2.35
CA LYS A 73 0.94 13.81 2.74
C LYS A 73 0.79 13.05 4.05
N GLY A 74 1.86 12.54 4.63
CA GLY A 74 1.80 11.67 5.80
C GLY A 74 1.27 10.26 5.51
N ASP A 75 1.22 9.85 4.24
CA ASP A 75 0.77 8.51 3.83
C ASP A 75 1.62 7.41 4.46
N ALA A 76 1.00 6.36 4.97
CA ALA A 76 1.68 5.23 5.59
C ALA A 76 2.02 4.14 4.56
N ASN A 77 3.01 4.41 3.69
CA ASN A 77 3.45 3.47 2.67
C ASN A 77 4.65 2.63 3.13
N PHE A 78 4.58 1.33 2.86
CA PHE A 78 5.60 0.35 3.20
C PHE A 78 6.11 -0.36 1.94
N LEU A 79 7.43 -0.44 1.81
CA LEU A 79 8.08 -1.39 0.92
C LEU A 79 7.87 -2.80 1.46
N ILE A 80 7.50 -3.72 0.60
CA ILE A 80 7.34 -5.14 0.93
C ILE A 80 8.59 -5.89 0.46
N ALA A 81 9.26 -6.58 1.40
CA ALA A 81 10.41 -7.41 1.10
C ALA A 81 10.22 -8.84 1.60
N LEU A 82 10.84 -9.80 0.91
CA LEU A 82 11.01 -11.18 1.37
C LEU A 82 12.10 -11.27 2.45
N ALA A 83 12.30 -12.44 3.04
CA ALA A 83 13.30 -12.67 4.07
C ALA A 83 14.75 -12.42 3.61
N ASP A 84 15.03 -12.59 2.32
CA ASP A 84 16.32 -12.29 1.68
C ASP A 84 16.49 -10.81 1.29
N ALA A 85 15.60 -9.93 1.78
CA ALA A 85 15.51 -8.52 1.45
C ALA A 85 15.13 -8.19 0.00
N THR A 86 14.75 -9.16 -0.81
CA THR A 86 14.25 -8.93 -2.17
C THR A 86 12.96 -8.11 -2.11
N MET A 87 12.95 -6.93 -2.71
CA MET A 87 11.75 -6.10 -2.84
C MET A 87 10.75 -6.75 -3.79
N ILE A 88 9.50 -6.85 -3.37
CA ILE A 88 8.43 -7.47 -4.16
C ILE A 88 7.24 -6.55 -4.45
N GLY A 89 7.15 -5.38 -3.81
CA GLY A 89 6.05 -4.44 -4.02
C GLY A 89 5.91 -3.38 -2.94
N VAL A 90 4.77 -2.73 -2.93
CA VAL A 90 4.41 -1.69 -1.95
C VAL A 90 2.98 -1.93 -1.45
N CYS A 91 2.74 -1.68 -0.16
CA CYS A 91 1.43 -1.65 0.46
C CYS A 91 1.36 -0.47 1.43
N GLY A 92 0.23 0.23 1.49
CA GLY A 92 0.13 1.38 2.38
C GLY A 92 -1.28 1.92 2.56
N ILE A 93 -1.38 2.92 3.43
CA ILE A 93 -2.59 3.71 3.66
C ILE A 93 -2.34 5.12 3.16
N ALA A 94 -3.10 5.54 2.16
CA ALA A 94 -3.15 6.94 1.74
C ALA A 94 -4.08 7.72 2.69
N MET A 95 -3.54 8.77 3.28
CA MET A 95 -4.25 9.64 4.24
C MET A 95 -4.99 10.80 3.56
N GLY A 96 -5.10 10.79 2.23
CA GLY A 96 -5.55 11.88 1.38
C GLY A 96 -6.87 12.55 1.77
N GLU A 97 -7.32 13.49 0.95
CA GLU A 97 -8.49 14.38 1.16
C GLU A 97 -9.86 13.65 1.04
N GLY A 98 -9.87 12.32 0.89
CA GLY A 98 -11.07 11.51 0.77
C GLY A 98 -11.84 11.36 2.09
N PRO A 99 -13.06 10.79 2.05
CA PRO A 99 -13.92 10.64 3.21
C PRO A 99 -13.36 9.64 4.25
N ALA A 100 -12.40 8.82 3.88
CA ALA A 100 -11.65 7.93 4.77
C ALA A 100 -10.30 7.56 4.13
N PRO A 101 -9.29 7.19 4.96
CA PRO A 101 -8.02 6.68 4.47
C PRO A 101 -8.20 5.45 3.57
N GLU A 102 -7.35 5.32 2.55
CA GLU A 102 -7.48 4.28 1.54
C GLU A 102 -6.30 3.30 1.55
N LEU A 103 -6.59 2.00 1.64
CA LEU A 103 -5.61 0.94 1.47
C LEU A 103 -5.28 0.77 -0.02
N GLY A 104 -4.00 0.89 -0.35
CA GLY A 104 -3.46 0.59 -1.68
C GLY A 104 -2.32 -0.41 -1.62
N TYR A 105 -2.21 -1.26 -2.63
CA TYR A 105 -1.09 -2.19 -2.77
C TYR A 105 -0.87 -2.61 -4.22
N TRP A 106 0.36 -2.96 -4.53
CA TRP A 106 0.75 -3.64 -5.76
C TRP A 106 1.97 -4.52 -5.51
N LEU A 107 2.11 -5.56 -6.31
CA LEU A 107 3.24 -6.49 -6.32
C LEU A 107 3.77 -6.64 -7.74
N GLY A 108 5.07 -6.89 -7.87
CA GLY A 108 5.66 -7.36 -9.11
C GLY A 108 5.00 -8.67 -9.56
N LEU A 109 4.88 -8.87 -10.87
CA LEU A 109 4.10 -9.97 -11.45
C LEU A 109 4.54 -11.36 -10.99
N SER A 110 5.85 -11.57 -10.84
CA SER A 110 6.42 -12.85 -10.40
C SER A 110 5.95 -13.26 -9.00
N TYR A 111 5.34 -12.34 -8.25
CA TYR A 111 4.88 -12.55 -6.88
C TYR A 111 3.36 -12.66 -6.75
N TRP A 112 2.64 -12.61 -7.89
CA TRP A 112 1.19 -12.76 -7.89
C TRP A 112 0.77 -14.21 -7.59
N GLY A 113 -0.45 -14.39 -7.08
CA GLY A 113 -1.03 -15.70 -6.79
C GLY A 113 -0.49 -16.43 -5.54
N GLN A 114 0.53 -15.90 -4.88
CA GLN A 114 1.24 -16.56 -3.77
C GLN A 114 0.75 -16.12 -2.38
N GLY A 115 -0.28 -15.26 -2.33
CA GLY A 115 -0.88 -14.77 -1.07
C GLY A 115 -0.11 -13.64 -0.39
N PHE A 116 0.99 -13.14 -0.96
CA PHE A 116 1.78 -12.04 -0.39
C PHE A 116 0.98 -10.74 -0.24
N ALA A 117 0.12 -10.40 -1.21
CA ALA A 117 -0.73 -9.21 -1.10
C ALA A 117 -1.68 -9.27 0.11
N THR A 118 -2.30 -10.43 0.38
CA THR A 118 -3.16 -10.62 1.54
C THR A 118 -2.38 -10.53 2.85
N GLU A 119 -1.17 -11.09 2.89
CA GLU A 119 -0.30 -11.06 4.07
C GLU A 119 0.17 -9.63 4.37
N ALA A 120 0.63 -8.89 3.36
CA ALA A 120 1.04 -7.50 3.49
C ALA A 120 -0.13 -6.58 3.87
N ALA A 121 -1.29 -6.73 3.21
CA ALA A 121 -2.48 -5.93 3.50
C ALA A 121 -2.94 -6.11 4.95
N ARG A 122 -2.96 -7.34 5.48
CA ARG A 122 -3.31 -7.61 6.89
C ARG A 122 -2.37 -6.90 7.85
N ALA A 123 -1.05 -6.94 7.62
CA ALA A 123 -0.08 -6.27 8.47
C ALA A 123 -0.28 -4.74 8.48
N VAL A 124 -0.55 -4.15 7.31
CA VAL A 124 -0.80 -2.70 7.18
C VAL A 124 -2.15 -2.30 7.79
N ILE A 125 -3.20 -3.13 7.64
CA ILE A 125 -4.50 -2.93 8.28
C ILE A 125 -4.37 -2.98 9.81
N ASP A 126 -3.60 -3.94 10.33
CA ASP A 126 -3.34 -4.05 11.77
C ASP A 126 -2.66 -2.78 12.29
N TYR A 127 -1.63 -2.31 11.61
CA TYR A 127 -0.96 -1.05 11.92
C TYR A 127 -1.92 0.14 11.87
N ALA A 128 -2.77 0.21 10.84
CA ALA A 128 -3.72 1.31 10.67
C ALA A 128 -4.73 1.39 11.82
N PHE A 129 -5.27 0.28 12.28
CA PHE A 129 -6.22 0.27 13.39
C PHE A 129 -5.56 0.29 14.77
N ALA A 130 -4.45 -0.43 14.96
CA ALA A 130 -3.79 -0.53 16.25
C ALA A 130 -2.96 0.70 16.60
N ASP A 131 -2.18 1.22 15.64
CA ASP A 131 -1.21 2.30 15.86
C ASP A 131 -1.73 3.66 15.41
N LEU A 132 -2.25 3.78 14.17
CA LEU A 132 -2.81 5.03 13.64
C LEU A 132 -4.21 5.33 14.19
N LYS A 133 -4.86 4.39 14.90
CA LYS A 133 -6.18 4.57 15.54
C LYS A 133 -7.29 4.96 14.56
N LEU A 134 -7.19 4.55 13.30
CA LEU A 134 -8.22 4.85 12.30
C LEU A 134 -9.55 4.18 12.68
N GLU A 135 -10.68 4.82 12.35
CA GLU A 135 -12.03 4.26 12.60
C GLU A 135 -12.52 3.41 11.44
N SER A 136 -12.08 3.72 10.23
CA SER A 136 -12.40 2.93 9.03
C SER A 136 -11.34 3.12 7.95
N ILE A 137 -11.26 2.16 7.03
CA ILE A 137 -10.38 2.16 5.87
C ILE A 137 -11.22 1.84 4.65
N GLN A 138 -11.01 2.58 3.55
CA GLN A 138 -11.56 2.27 2.24
C GLN A 138 -10.54 1.52 1.38
N ALA A 139 -11.02 0.87 0.34
CA ALA A 139 -10.19 0.26 -0.68
C ALA A 139 -10.97 0.15 -2.00
N GLY A 140 -10.26 0.13 -3.11
CA GLY A 140 -10.83 -0.08 -4.43
C GLY A 140 -10.17 -1.24 -5.17
N ALA A 141 -10.95 -1.96 -5.97
CA ALA A 141 -10.45 -2.94 -6.92
C ALA A 141 -11.15 -2.77 -8.26
N ARG A 142 -10.41 -2.82 -9.38
CA ARG A 142 -11.08 -2.83 -10.69
C ARG A 142 -12.03 -4.03 -10.78
N VAL A 143 -13.21 -3.81 -11.31
CA VAL A 143 -14.22 -4.87 -11.53
C VAL A 143 -13.61 -6.04 -12.33
N THR A 144 -12.65 -5.75 -13.21
CA THR A 144 -11.91 -6.73 -14.01
C THR A 144 -10.74 -7.39 -13.25
N ASN A 145 -10.52 -7.04 -11.96
CA ASN A 145 -9.45 -7.61 -11.13
C ASN A 145 -10.00 -8.43 -9.96
N PRO A 146 -10.51 -9.66 -10.23
CA PRO A 146 -11.06 -10.51 -9.17
C PRO A 146 -9.99 -10.96 -8.15
N ALA A 147 -8.71 -10.89 -8.50
CA ALA A 147 -7.63 -11.24 -7.57
C ALA A 147 -7.52 -10.20 -6.45
N SER A 148 -7.55 -8.90 -6.79
CA SER A 148 -7.56 -7.82 -5.80
C SER A 148 -8.83 -7.86 -4.95
N ARG A 149 -9.99 -8.08 -5.55
CA ARG A 149 -11.25 -8.26 -4.82
C ARG A 149 -11.13 -9.35 -3.75
N ARG A 150 -10.61 -10.54 -4.10
CA ARG A 150 -10.39 -11.64 -3.14
C ARG A 150 -9.40 -11.29 -2.02
N VAL A 151 -8.41 -10.43 -2.28
CA VAL A 151 -7.52 -9.94 -1.22
C VAL A 151 -8.31 -9.12 -0.20
N LEU A 152 -9.11 -8.18 -0.66
CA LEU A 152 -9.92 -7.30 0.21
C LEU A 152 -10.94 -8.12 1.02
N GLU A 153 -11.66 -9.05 0.40
CA GLU A 153 -12.61 -9.94 1.06
C GLU A 153 -11.93 -10.78 2.16
N LYS A 154 -10.75 -11.36 1.88
CA LYS A 154 -9.95 -12.10 2.86
C LYS A 154 -9.42 -11.25 4.02
N CYS A 155 -9.33 -9.94 3.84
CA CYS A 155 -8.97 -8.99 4.88
C CYS A 155 -10.19 -8.46 5.67
N GLY A 156 -11.41 -8.88 5.32
CA GLY A 156 -12.65 -8.51 6.01
C GLY A 156 -13.32 -7.25 5.47
N PHE A 157 -12.85 -6.70 4.35
CA PHE A 157 -13.51 -5.57 3.71
C PHE A 157 -14.89 -5.98 3.19
N GLN A 158 -15.87 -5.09 3.39
CA GLN A 158 -17.23 -5.24 2.88
C GLN A 158 -17.39 -4.40 1.61
N TRP A 159 -18.01 -4.97 0.59
CA TRP A 159 -18.35 -4.26 -0.63
C TRP A 159 -19.43 -3.20 -0.37
N THR A 160 -19.25 -2.00 -0.89
CA THR A 160 -20.13 -0.85 -0.67
C THR A 160 -20.75 -0.29 -1.96
N GLY A 161 -20.35 -0.82 -3.11
CA GLY A 161 -20.87 -0.37 -4.40
C GLY A 161 -19.82 -0.28 -5.48
N VAL A 162 -20.18 0.27 -6.62
CA VAL A 162 -19.31 0.52 -7.76
C VAL A 162 -19.21 2.03 -8.00
N GLY A 163 -18.03 2.49 -8.39
CA GLY A 163 -17.81 3.87 -8.83
C GLY A 163 -16.91 3.94 -10.04
N LEU A 164 -16.86 5.10 -10.68
CA LEU A 164 -15.91 5.37 -11.75
C LEU A 164 -14.68 6.08 -11.18
N TYR A 165 -13.49 5.55 -11.44
CA TYR A 165 -12.22 6.15 -11.07
C TYR A 165 -11.35 6.34 -12.29
N ARG A 166 -10.67 7.48 -12.35
CA ARG A 166 -9.68 7.74 -13.38
C ARG A 166 -8.47 6.86 -13.18
N ILE A 167 -8.14 6.06 -14.18
CA ILE A 167 -6.93 5.22 -14.20
C ILE A 167 -5.89 5.92 -15.08
N ARG A 168 -4.78 6.32 -14.47
CA ARG A 168 -3.76 7.14 -15.14
C ARG A 168 -3.18 6.43 -16.37
N ALA A 169 -2.89 5.14 -16.26
CA ALA A 169 -2.34 4.34 -17.37
C ALA A 169 -3.30 4.15 -18.55
N LEU A 170 -4.61 4.25 -18.31
CA LEU A 170 -5.62 4.14 -19.37
C LEU A 170 -6.02 5.51 -19.95
N ALA A 171 -5.58 6.62 -19.34
CA ALA A 171 -6.04 7.97 -19.62
C ALA A 171 -7.59 8.13 -19.60
N SER A 172 -8.30 7.21 -18.98
CA SER A 172 -9.75 7.10 -18.92
C SER A 172 -10.24 6.65 -17.55
N SER A 173 -11.56 6.74 -17.30
CA SER A 173 -12.18 6.19 -16.12
C SER A 173 -12.59 4.74 -16.33
N ALA A 174 -12.46 3.95 -15.27
CA ALA A 174 -12.86 2.54 -15.25
C ALA A 174 -13.75 2.24 -14.03
N PRO A 175 -14.64 1.24 -14.11
CA PRO A 175 -15.44 0.82 -12.97
C PRO A 175 -14.58 0.14 -11.91
N ILE A 176 -14.77 0.59 -10.67
CA ILE A 176 -14.05 0.13 -9.47
C ILE A 176 -15.09 -0.35 -8.46
N ASP A 177 -14.97 -1.59 -7.99
CA ASP A 177 -15.62 -2.08 -6.79
C ASP A 177 -15.06 -1.32 -5.59
N ARG A 178 -15.93 -0.73 -4.78
CA ARG A 178 -15.57 -0.01 -3.56
C ARG A 178 -15.79 -0.91 -2.36
N PHE A 179 -14.86 -0.84 -1.43
CA PHE A 179 -14.88 -1.62 -0.20
C PHE A 179 -14.61 -0.73 1.00
N ARG A 180 -15.10 -1.15 2.16
CA ARG A 180 -14.86 -0.50 3.44
C ARG A 180 -14.65 -1.54 4.54
N LEU A 181 -13.73 -1.24 5.45
CA LEU A 181 -13.48 -2.01 6.66
C LEU A 181 -13.59 -1.08 7.87
N GLU A 182 -14.51 -1.40 8.77
CA GLU A 182 -14.68 -0.68 10.02
C GLU A 182 -13.84 -1.30 11.13
N ARG A 183 -13.37 -0.47 12.08
CA ARG A 183 -12.60 -0.92 13.25
C ARG A 183 -13.30 -2.05 14.01
N GLY A 184 -14.62 -1.96 14.19
CA GLY A 184 -15.40 -2.98 14.91
C GLY A 184 -15.33 -4.35 14.24
N ILE A 185 -15.39 -4.40 12.89
CA ILE A 185 -15.25 -5.64 12.13
C ILE A 185 -13.84 -6.19 12.25
N TRP A 186 -12.81 -5.34 12.09
CA TRP A 186 -11.42 -5.75 12.28
C TRP A 186 -11.18 -6.34 13.68
N ALA A 187 -11.67 -5.67 14.74
CA ALA A 187 -11.54 -6.15 16.11
C ALA A 187 -12.20 -7.51 16.32
N SER A 188 -13.39 -7.72 15.75
CA SER A 188 -14.09 -9.00 15.80
C SER A 188 -13.31 -10.11 15.10
N LEU A 189 -12.78 -9.84 13.91
CA LEU A 189 -11.96 -10.82 13.17
C LEU A 189 -10.66 -11.19 13.92
N LYS A 190 -10.07 -10.25 14.65
CA LYS A 190 -8.91 -10.51 15.51
C LYS A 190 -9.26 -11.36 16.73
N SER A 191 -10.40 -11.16 17.35
CA SER A 191 -10.86 -11.96 18.49
C SER A 191 -11.21 -13.41 18.13
N TRP A 192 -11.54 -13.66 16.85
CA TRP A 192 -11.83 -14.99 16.30
C TRP A 192 -10.55 -15.71 15.79
N GLY A 193 -9.36 -15.25 16.19
CA GLY A 193 -8.09 -15.91 15.87
C GLY A 193 -8.15 -17.43 16.17
N PRO A 194 -7.18 -18.25 15.69
CA PRO A 194 -7.30 -19.70 15.72
C PRO A 194 -7.66 -20.16 17.13
N MET A 195 -8.85 -20.79 17.27
CA MET A 195 -9.25 -21.45 18.53
C MET A 195 -8.06 -22.33 18.95
N ARG A 196 -7.41 -22.00 20.07
CA ARG A 196 -6.48 -22.91 20.72
C ARG A 196 -7.28 -24.15 21.05
N ARG A 197 -7.06 -25.24 20.31
CA ARG A 197 -7.51 -26.54 20.77
C ARG A 197 -6.81 -26.77 22.09
N VAL A 198 -7.55 -26.68 23.19
CA VAL A 198 -7.09 -27.18 24.49
C VAL A 198 -7.02 -28.68 24.31
N ALA A 199 -5.82 -29.23 24.47
CA ALA A 199 -5.57 -30.66 24.48
C ALA A 199 -6.17 -31.29 25.75
#